data_ed4a8d9caf0eba12d578d9048b4c798c
#
_entry.id   ed4a8d9caf0eba12d578d9048b4c798c
#
_cell.length_a   1.000
_cell.length_b   1.000
_cell.length_c   1.000
_cell.angle_alpha   90.00
_cell.angle_beta   90.00
_cell.angle_gamma   90.00
#
_symmetry.space_group_name_H-M   'P 1'
#
loop_
_entity.id
_entity.type
_entity.pdbx_description
1 polymer ?
#
loop_
_entity_poly.entity_id
_entity_poly.type
_entity_poly.pdbx_seq_one_letter_code
_entity_poly.pdbx_strand_id
1 'polypeptide(L)'
;MEEKSCLIVSSVSDDPFAIDVAHFFGQNAEISDLVALKRFANSEFCPRFISDESDFDHIGTQLVGKTVAIVSTCSGTHTRNARAMRTCLLARAAKDNGAARVILVEPDLFYSAQDRGPRPEHGEVSFERNANDYKKFDGQPFSARLYADLLRASGVDGVITVHNHSPSVKRLFGRLFDGNFHNLTPSVLYANFLNQENFAGADSAIRGIALCAPDAGARGFVEEVYAEMERENSRMLIAPDIGL
;
A
#
# COMPACT_ATOMS: atom_id res chain seq x y z
N MET A 1 9.51 28.43 6.31
CA MET A 1 9.26 27.17 5.56
C MET A 1 7.76 27.04 5.48
N GLU A 2 7.18 27.25 4.31
CA GLU A 2 5.77 26.94 4.12
C GLU A 2 5.55 25.47 4.43
N GLU A 3 4.62 25.19 5.32
CA GLU A 3 4.17 23.85 5.65
C GLU A 3 3.64 23.21 4.37
N LYS A 4 4.42 22.28 3.79
CA LYS A 4 3.98 21.56 2.59
C LYS A 4 2.72 20.78 2.96
N SER A 5 1.56 21.34 2.66
CA SER A 5 0.29 20.70 2.99
C SER A 5 0.18 19.38 2.25
N CYS A 6 0.00 18.30 3.00
CA CYS A 6 -0.32 16.98 2.46
C CYS A 6 -1.83 16.81 2.52
N LEU A 7 -2.45 16.45 1.39
CA LEU A 7 -3.86 16.10 1.31
C LEU A 7 -3.98 14.57 1.23
N ILE A 8 -4.75 14.00 2.15
CA ILE A 8 -5.08 12.59 2.14
C ILE A 8 -6.42 12.42 1.43
N VAL A 9 -6.43 11.63 0.39
CA VAL A 9 -7.62 11.34 -0.42
C VAL A 9 -7.71 9.85 -0.73
N SER A 10 -8.88 9.39 -1.17
CA SER A 10 -9.09 8.02 -1.64
C SER A 10 -9.97 8.01 -2.88
N SER A 11 -9.86 6.95 -3.67
CA SER A 11 -10.76 6.67 -4.79
C SER A 11 -12.15 6.16 -4.35
N VAL A 12 -12.37 6.04 -3.03
CA VAL A 12 -13.62 5.66 -2.37
C VAL A 12 -13.73 6.50 -1.10
N SER A 13 -14.80 7.32 -0.99
CA SER A 13 -14.96 8.30 0.08
C SER A 13 -15.14 7.68 1.48
N ASP A 14 -15.68 6.47 1.53
CA ASP A 14 -15.96 5.72 2.76
C ASP A 14 -14.93 4.61 3.03
N ASP A 15 -13.72 4.73 2.50
CA ASP A 15 -12.62 3.82 2.82
C ASP A 15 -12.15 4.04 4.27
N PRO A 16 -12.40 3.08 5.20
CA PRO A 16 -12.13 3.29 6.62
C PRO A 16 -10.65 3.57 6.90
N PHE A 17 -9.76 2.87 6.19
CA PHE A 17 -8.32 3.06 6.38
C PHE A 17 -7.86 4.44 5.89
N ALA A 18 -8.45 4.94 4.80
CA ALA A 18 -8.16 6.30 4.32
C ALA A 18 -8.63 7.36 5.30
N ILE A 19 -9.79 7.17 5.91
CA ILE A 19 -10.36 8.05 6.95
C ILE A 19 -9.43 8.06 8.17
N ASP A 20 -9.01 6.89 8.65
CA ASP A 20 -8.11 6.78 9.79
C ASP A 20 -6.76 7.45 9.51
N VAL A 21 -6.19 7.25 8.32
CA VAL A 21 -4.94 7.90 7.90
C VAL A 21 -5.11 9.42 7.86
N ALA A 22 -6.20 9.94 7.27
CA ALA A 22 -6.47 11.37 7.22
C ALA A 22 -6.58 11.97 8.63
N HIS A 23 -7.32 11.31 9.51
CA HIS A 23 -7.48 11.72 10.90
C HIS A 23 -6.15 11.72 11.68
N PHE A 24 -5.35 10.66 11.52
CA PHE A 24 -4.03 10.56 12.15
C PHE A 24 -3.08 11.68 11.73
N PHE A 25 -3.18 12.12 10.46
CA PHE A 25 -2.42 13.26 9.93
C PHE A 25 -3.01 14.62 10.32
N GLY A 26 -4.09 14.66 11.09
CA GLY A 26 -4.74 15.90 11.53
C GLY A 26 -5.52 16.61 10.43
N GLN A 27 -5.92 15.90 9.37
CA GLN A 27 -6.76 16.47 8.33
C GLN A 27 -8.19 16.64 8.84
N ASN A 28 -8.68 17.88 8.89
CA ASN A 28 -10.04 18.19 9.37
C ASN A 28 -11.10 18.03 8.29
N ALA A 29 -10.73 18.15 7.01
CA ALA A 29 -11.65 18.00 5.89
C ALA A 29 -11.91 16.54 5.59
N GLU A 30 -13.18 16.18 5.41
CA GLU A 30 -13.57 14.86 4.95
C GLU A 30 -13.06 14.61 3.52
N ILE A 31 -12.82 13.34 3.14
CA ILE A 31 -12.38 12.99 1.79
C ILE A 31 -13.41 13.45 0.75
N SER A 32 -14.70 13.38 1.08
CA SER A 32 -15.82 13.86 0.24
C SER A 32 -15.83 15.36 0.01
N ASP A 33 -15.23 16.14 0.91
CA ASP A 33 -15.10 17.59 0.78
C ASP A 33 -13.91 18.00 -0.10
N LEU A 34 -12.97 17.09 -0.30
CA LEU A 34 -11.77 17.32 -1.10
C LEU A 34 -11.90 16.82 -2.53
N VAL A 35 -12.61 15.69 -2.72
CA VAL A 35 -12.71 15.02 -4.01
C VAL A 35 -14.13 14.54 -4.28
N ALA A 36 -14.74 15.04 -5.36
CA ALA A 36 -15.97 14.48 -5.90
C ALA A 36 -15.65 13.23 -6.74
N LEU A 37 -16.25 12.09 -6.38
CA LEU A 37 -16.03 10.79 -7.02
C LEU A 37 -17.21 10.43 -7.93
N LYS A 38 -17.36 11.18 -9.02
CA LYS A 38 -18.46 11.03 -9.95
C LYS A 38 -18.35 9.75 -10.77
N ARG A 39 -19.45 9.05 -10.95
CA ARG A 39 -19.61 7.98 -11.93
C ARG A 39 -20.67 8.39 -12.96
N PHE A 40 -20.33 8.32 -14.24
CA PHE A 40 -21.26 8.58 -15.33
C PHE A 40 -22.23 7.40 -15.55
N ALA A 41 -23.30 7.62 -16.32
CA ALA A 41 -24.29 6.60 -16.64
C ALA A 41 -23.70 5.40 -17.40
N ASN A 42 -22.65 5.62 -18.19
CA ASN A 42 -21.89 4.58 -18.89
C ASN A 42 -20.89 3.86 -17.98
N SER A 43 -20.91 4.12 -16.67
CA SER A 43 -20.05 3.57 -15.63
C SER A 43 -18.60 4.08 -15.60
N GLU A 44 -18.24 5.05 -16.43
CA GLU A 44 -16.94 5.70 -16.34
C GLU A 44 -16.81 6.51 -15.05
N PHE A 45 -15.61 6.46 -14.46
CA PHE A 45 -15.27 7.19 -13.24
C PHE A 45 -14.55 8.48 -13.59
N CYS A 46 -14.96 9.58 -12.98
CA CYS A 46 -14.37 10.89 -13.16
C CYS A 46 -14.15 11.55 -11.79
N PRO A 47 -12.94 11.44 -11.19
CA PRO A 47 -12.62 12.16 -9.97
C PRO A 47 -12.39 13.64 -10.27
N ARG A 48 -12.84 14.51 -9.37
CA ARG A 48 -12.63 15.94 -9.45
C ARG A 48 -12.23 16.48 -8.08
N PHE A 49 -11.07 17.11 -7.97
CA PHE A 49 -10.75 17.88 -6.78
C PHE A 49 -11.71 19.06 -6.68
N ILE A 50 -12.30 19.24 -5.50
CA ILE A 50 -13.29 20.30 -5.25
C ILE A 50 -12.55 21.61 -5.08
N SER A 51 -13.00 22.63 -5.79
CA SER A 51 -12.50 24.01 -5.76
C SER A 51 -13.66 24.96 -5.65
N ASP A 52 -13.37 26.19 -5.24
CA ASP A 52 -14.33 27.28 -5.28
C ASP A 52 -14.76 27.51 -6.76
N GLU A 53 -16.04 27.37 -7.03
CA GLU A 53 -16.61 27.55 -8.39
C GLU A 53 -16.51 28.98 -8.89
N SER A 54 -16.30 29.95 -8.00
CA SER A 54 -16.10 31.37 -8.33
C SER A 54 -14.62 31.76 -8.54
N ASP A 55 -13.67 30.84 -8.26
CA ASP A 55 -12.25 31.08 -8.43
C ASP A 55 -11.82 30.77 -9.87
N PHE A 56 -11.76 31.78 -10.70
CA PHE A 56 -11.30 31.68 -12.08
C PHE A 56 -9.79 31.91 -12.23
N ASP A 57 -9.10 32.36 -11.17
CA ASP A 57 -7.66 32.67 -11.21
C ASP A 57 -6.80 31.42 -11.02
N HIS A 58 -7.32 30.38 -10.36
CA HIS A 58 -6.60 29.15 -10.03
C HIS A 58 -7.08 27.91 -10.79
N ILE A 59 -7.63 28.09 -11.99
CA ILE A 59 -8.06 26.96 -12.83
C ILE A 59 -6.88 26.04 -13.14
N GLY A 60 -6.99 24.76 -12.76
CA GLY A 60 -5.95 23.74 -12.97
C GLY A 60 -4.70 23.89 -12.10
N THR A 61 -4.69 24.80 -11.11
CA THR A 61 -3.52 25.11 -10.26
C THR A 61 -3.79 24.99 -8.76
N GLN A 62 -4.99 24.59 -8.37
CA GLN A 62 -5.44 24.51 -6.96
C GLN A 62 -4.59 23.59 -6.05
N LEU A 63 -3.82 22.68 -6.64
CA LEU A 63 -2.94 21.76 -5.92
C LEU A 63 -1.45 22.12 -6.06
N VAL A 64 -1.12 23.30 -6.61
CA VAL A 64 0.28 23.71 -6.76
C VAL A 64 0.98 23.73 -5.41
N GLY A 65 2.16 23.09 -5.37
CA GLY A 65 2.98 22.96 -4.17
C GLY A 65 2.52 21.89 -3.17
N LYS A 66 1.33 21.33 -3.32
CA LYS A 66 0.79 20.31 -2.40
C LYS A 66 1.30 18.91 -2.72
N THR A 67 1.42 18.09 -1.69
CA THR A 67 1.52 16.63 -1.82
C THR A 67 0.14 16.02 -1.70
N VAL A 68 -0.21 15.11 -2.60
CA VAL A 68 -1.46 14.33 -2.53
C VAL A 68 -1.11 12.90 -2.22
N ALA A 69 -1.58 12.38 -1.08
CA ALA A 69 -1.48 10.98 -0.72
C ALA A 69 -2.82 10.28 -1.04
N ILE A 70 -2.77 9.35 -1.99
CA ILE A 70 -3.94 8.56 -2.39
C ILE A 70 -3.90 7.25 -1.62
N VAL A 71 -4.85 7.05 -0.72
CA VAL A 71 -5.00 5.80 0.02
C VAL A 71 -5.94 4.87 -0.74
N SER A 72 -5.49 3.65 -1.00
CA SER A 72 -6.23 2.63 -1.76
C SER A 72 -6.17 1.29 -1.06
N THR A 73 -7.33 0.77 -0.65
CA THR A 73 -7.43 -0.54 0.01
C THR A 73 -8.40 -1.46 -0.73
N CYS A 74 -8.45 -2.73 -0.31
CA CYS A 74 -9.40 -3.71 -0.85
C CYS A 74 -10.76 -3.70 -0.14
N SER A 75 -11.04 -2.74 0.73
CA SER A 75 -12.32 -2.65 1.42
C SER A 75 -13.47 -2.23 0.48
N GLY A 76 -14.68 -2.67 0.81
CA GLY A 76 -15.90 -2.23 0.13
C GLY A 76 -16.28 -2.98 -1.15
N THR A 77 -17.15 -2.39 -1.93
CA THR A 77 -17.88 -3.03 -3.05
C THR A 77 -17.11 -3.04 -4.37
N HIS A 78 -15.94 -2.40 -4.45
CA HIS A 78 -15.19 -2.26 -5.70
C HIS A 78 -14.13 -3.34 -5.84
N THR A 79 -14.03 -3.93 -7.03
CA THR A 79 -12.95 -4.88 -7.35
C THR A 79 -11.58 -4.20 -7.36
N ARG A 80 -10.51 -4.98 -7.17
CA ARG A 80 -9.13 -4.46 -7.30
C ARG A 80 -8.88 -3.78 -8.65
N ASN A 81 -9.40 -4.34 -9.74
CA ASN A 81 -9.26 -3.76 -11.08
C ASN A 81 -9.92 -2.37 -11.17
N ALA A 82 -11.14 -2.24 -10.63
CA ALA A 82 -11.84 -0.97 -10.61
C ALA A 82 -11.07 0.06 -9.75
N ARG A 83 -10.57 -0.36 -8.58
CA ARG A 83 -9.78 0.52 -7.71
C ARG A 83 -8.47 0.94 -8.33
N ALA A 84 -7.73 0.03 -8.97
CA ALA A 84 -6.49 0.35 -9.68
C ALA A 84 -6.71 1.45 -10.73
N MET A 85 -7.74 1.31 -11.57
CA MET A 85 -8.07 2.33 -12.58
C MET A 85 -8.51 3.65 -11.94
N ARG A 86 -9.33 3.61 -10.88
CA ARG A 86 -9.77 4.81 -10.15
C ARG A 86 -8.59 5.55 -9.51
N THR A 87 -7.62 4.80 -8.95
CA THR A 87 -6.38 5.35 -8.41
C THR A 87 -5.56 6.06 -9.49
N CYS A 88 -5.40 5.44 -10.65
CA CYS A 88 -4.71 6.06 -11.78
C CYS A 88 -5.39 7.38 -12.23
N LEU A 89 -6.71 7.38 -12.36
CA LEU A 89 -7.47 8.58 -12.74
C LEU A 89 -7.37 9.69 -11.69
N LEU A 90 -7.41 9.33 -10.40
CA LEU A 90 -7.27 10.29 -9.32
C LEU A 90 -5.85 10.87 -9.25
N ALA A 91 -4.83 10.04 -9.46
CA ALA A 91 -3.43 10.49 -9.54
C ALA A 91 -3.24 11.46 -10.73
N ARG A 92 -3.82 11.13 -11.88
CA ARG A 92 -3.77 12.01 -13.06
C ARG A 92 -4.47 13.33 -12.79
N ALA A 93 -5.67 13.28 -12.19
CA ALA A 93 -6.38 14.51 -11.81
C ALA A 93 -5.56 15.37 -10.84
N ALA A 94 -4.88 14.78 -9.87
CA ALA A 94 -3.99 15.52 -8.96
C ALA A 94 -2.87 16.23 -9.72
N LYS A 95 -2.20 15.53 -10.64
CA LYS A 95 -1.12 16.11 -11.46
C LYS A 95 -1.62 17.20 -12.40
N ASP A 96 -2.76 17.00 -13.05
CA ASP A 96 -3.36 17.99 -13.97
C ASP A 96 -3.80 19.26 -13.23
N ASN A 97 -4.01 19.17 -11.92
CA ASN A 97 -4.31 20.33 -11.05
C ASN A 97 -3.08 20.85 -10.29
N GLY A 98 -1.87 20.48 -10.72
CA GLY A 98 -0.61 21.07 -10.27
C GLY A 98 0.02 20.45 -9.03
N ALA A 99 -0.43 19.26 -8.56
CA ALA A 99 0.16 18.61 -7.40
C ALA A 99 1.68 18.39 -7.59
N ALA A 100 2.47 18.87 -6.63
CA ALA A 100 3.93 18.74 -6.66
C ALA A 100 4.35 17.27 -6.52
N ARG A 101 3.66 16.52 -5.66
CA ARG A 101 3.88 15.08 -5.49
C ARG A 101 2.57 14.33 -5.34
N VAL A 102 2.54 13.12 -5.90
CA VAL A 102 1.46 12.15 -5.69
C VAL A 102 2.05 10.86 -5.13
N ILE A 103 1.62 10.49 -3.94
CA ILE A 103 2.06 9.26 -3.25
C ILE A 103 0.88 8.31 -3.17
N LEU A 104 1.08 7.08 -3.64
CA LEU A 104 0.12 6.00 -3.43
C LEU A 104 0.41 5.29 -2.11
N VAL A 105 -0.58 5.19 -1.24
CA VAL A 105 -0.57 4.36 -0.03
C VAL A 105 -1.51 3.18 -0.28
N GLU A 106 -0.93 2.03 -0.61
CA GLU A 106 -1.67 0.81 -0.93
C GLU A 106 -1.12 -0.35 -0.09
N PRO A 107 -1.67 -0.54 1.13
CA PRO A 107 -1.14 -1.53 2.08
C PRO A 107 -1.06 -2.94 1.50
N ASP A 108 -2.07 -3.35 0.73
CA ASP A 108 -2.07 -4.60 -0.03
C ASP A 108 -1.89 -4.28 -1.52
N LEU A 109 -0.62 -4.18 -1.94
CA LEU A 109 -0.24 -3.74 -3.28
C LEU A 109 -0.86 -4.63 -4.36
N PHE A 110 -1.68 -4.03 -5.23
CA PHE A 110 -2.40 -4.76 -6.26
C PHE A 110 -1.44 -5.40 -7.28
N TYR A 111 -1.84 -6.53 -7.81
CA TYR A 111 -1.05 -7.34 -8.75
C TYR A 111 0.31 -7.83 -8.23
N SER A 112 0.64 -7.64 -6.96
CA SER A 112 1.93 -8.04 -6.39
C SER A 112 2.15 -9.56 -6.41
N ALA A 113 1.08 -10.36 -6.40
CA ALA A 113 1.16 -11.82 -6.55
C ALA A 113 1.45 -12.28 -7.98
N GLN A 114 1.33 -11.38 -8.98
CA GLN A 114 1.63 -11.66 -10.39
C GLN A 114 3.00 -11.06 -10.74
N ASP A 115 4.01 -11.51 -10.00
CA ASP A 115 5.35 -10.96 -9.92
C ASP A 115 6.35 -11.55 -10.93
N ARG A 116 5.88 -12.46 -11.76
CA ARG A 116 6.66 -13.16 -12.80
C ARG A 116 5.87 -13.30 -14.08
N GLY A 117 6.59 -13.42 -15.19
CA GLY A 117 6.04 -13.72 -16.50
C GLY A 117 6.87 -14.77 -17.24
N PRO A 118 6.54 -15.07 -18.50
CA PRO A 118 7.13 -16.18 -19.25
C PRO A 118 8.54 -15.96 -19.78
N ARG A 119 9.15 -14.77 -19.54
CA ARG A 119 10.49 -14.45 -20.06
C ARG A 119 11.51 -14.28 -18.94
N PRO A 120 12.81 -14.46 -19.20
CA PRO A 120 13.86 -14.28 -18.20
C PRO A 120 13.85 -12.92 -17.49
N GLU A 121 13.56 -11.85 -18.22
CA GLU A 121 13.47 -10.48 -17.72
C GLU A 121 12.15 -10.18 -16.97
N HIS A 122 11.21 -11.13 -16.94
CA HIS A 122 9.92 -10.96 -16.28
C HIS A 122 9.94 -11.49 -14.85
N GLY A 123 10.50 -10.71 -13.97
CA GLY A 123 10.57 -10.98 -12.53
C GLY A 123 11.90 -11.56 -12.08
N GLU A 124 12.42 -11.01 -11.02
CA GLU A 124 13.67 -11.44 -10.39
C GLU A 124 13.36 -12.31 -9.16
N VAL A 125 13.88 -13.51 -9.17
CA VAL A 125 13.73 -14.48 -8.07
C VAL A 125 15.09 -14.90 -7.51
N SER A 126 15.10 -15.50 -6.33
CA SER A 126 16.33 -15.94 -5.64
C SER A 126 16.84 -17.29 -6.13
N PHE A 127 16.14 -17.94 -7.04
CA PHE A 127 16.50 -19.23 -7.61
C PHE A 127 16.68 -19.14 -9.13
N GLU A 128 17.40 -20.07 -9.73
CA GLU A 128 17.54 -20.17 -11.18
C GLU A 128 16.23 -20.68 -11.80
N ARG A 129 15.64 -19.88 -12.70
CA ARG A 129 14.41 -20.24 -13.41
C ARG A 129 14.73 -21.20 -14.54
N ASN A 130 13.97 -22.25 -14.64
CA ASN A 130 14.07 -23.27 -15.71
C ASN A 130 12.84 -23.26 -16.62
N ALA A 131 12.86 -24.11 -17.66
CA ALA A 131 11.77 -24.20 -18.65
C ALA A 131 10.41 -24.51 -18.01
N ASN A 132 10.37 -25.31 -16.94
CA ASN A 132 9.11 -25.62 -16.24
C ASN A 132 8.55 -24.41 -15.49
N ASP A 133 9.44 -23.57 -14.90
CA ASP A 133 8.99 -22.34 -14.26
C ASP A 133 8.46 -21.34 -15.29
N TYR A 134 9.17 -21.12 -16.40
CA TYR A 134 8.67 -20.28 -17.49
C TYR A 134 7.34 -20.77 -18.06
N LYS A 135 7.18 -22.08 -18.19
CA LYS A 135 5.94 -22.68 -18.73
C LYS A 135 4.71 -22.44 -17.86
N LYS A 136 4.88 -22.29 -16.54
CA LYS A 136 3.78 -21.93 -15.63
C LYS A 136 3.17 -20.56 -15.94
N PHE A 137 3.94 -19.66 -16.53
CA PHE A 137 3.53 -18.29 -16.85
C PHE A 137 3.27 -18.09 -18.34
N ASP A 138 3.38 -19.14 -19.14
CA ASP A 138 3.12 -19.09 -20.57
C ASP A 138 1.71 -18.58 -20.87
N GLY A 139 1.59 -17.60 -21.77
CA GLY A 139 0.33 -16.93 -22.08
C GLY A 139 -0.16 -15.92 -21.01
N GLN A 140 0.53 -15.75 -19.89
CA GLN A 140 0.16 -14.79 -18.85
C GLN A 140 0.90 -13.47 -19.01
N PRO A 141 0.24 -12.33 -18.68
CA PRO A 141 0.93 -11.04 -18.62
C PRO A 141 1.82 -10.95 -17.36
N PHE A 142 2.87 -10.15 -17.43
CA PHE A 142 3.61 -9.71 -16.24
C PHE A 142 2.88 -8.52 -15.60
N SER A 143 1.82 -8.81 -14.85
CA SER A 143 0.84 -7.80 -14.40
C SER A 143 1.42 -6.81 -13.39
N ALA A 144 2.33 -7.25 -12.49
CA ALA A 144 2.98 -6.34 -11.56
C ALA A 144 3.74 -5.21 -12.29
N ARG A 145 4.40 -5.54 -13.43
CA ARG A 145 5.08 -4.56 -14.27
C ARG A 145 4.09 -3.60 -14.92
N LEU A 146 3.04 -4.14 -15.53
CA LEU A 146 2.01 -3.31 -16.14
C LEU A 146 1.39 -2.33 -15.14
N TYR A 147 1.09 -2.81 -13.94
CA TYR A 147 0.50 -1.95 -12.89
C TYR A 147 1.45 -0.82 -12.47
N ALA A 148 2.73 -1.14 -12.26
CA ALA A 148 3.73 -0.12 -11.94
C ALA A 148 3.89 0.92 -13.06
N ASP A 149 3.89 0.50 -14.33
CA ASP A 149 3.95 1.39 -15.49
C ASP A 149 2.71 2.30 -15.58
N LEU A 150 1.50 1.77 -15.30
CA LEU A 150 0.26 2.54 -15.26
C LEU A 150 0.27 3.59 -14.15
N LEU A 151 0.73 3.24 -12.96
CA LEU A 151 0.89 4.18 -11.84
C LEU A 151 1.85 5.32 -12.21
N ARG A 152 3.01 5.00 -12.79
CA ARG A 152 3.97 6.01 -13.27
C ARG A 152 3.35 6.92 -14.34
N ALA A 153 2.70 6.34 -15.35
CA ALA A 153 2.07 7.07 -16.44
C ALA A 153 0.95 8.01 -15.95
N SER A 154 0.25 7.62 -14.88
CA SER A 154 -0.77 8.47 -14.25
C SER A 154 -0.20 9.55 -13.34
N GLY A 155 1.11 9.56 -13.09
CA GLY A 155 1.78 10.61 -12.32
C GLY A 155 2.01 10.30 -10.85
N VAL A 156 1.93 9.03 -10.45
CA VAL A 156 2.38 8.61 -9.11
C VAL A 156 3.90 8.74 -9.03
N ASP A 157 4.39 9.45 -8.01
CA ASP A 157 5.81 9.71 -7.77
C ASP A 157 6.43 8.72 -6.77
N GLY A 158 5.61 8.08 -5.95
CA GLY A 158 6.08 7.11 -4.97
C GLY A 158 4.97 6.21 -4.47
N VAL A 159 5.33 5.05 -3.91
CA VAL A 159 4.41 4.03 -3.42
C VAL A 159 4.81 3.60 -2.01
N ILE A 160 3.84 3.55 -1.11
CA ILE A 160 3.97 2.97 0.23
C ILE A 160 3.07 1.74 0.29
N THR A 161 3.63 0.60 0.65
CA THR A 161 2.90 -0.66 0.85
C THR A 161 3.31 -1.32 2.16
N VAL A 162 2.55 -2.32 2.60
CA VAL A 162 2.83 -3.04 3.83
C VAL A 162 3.11 -4.50 3.52
N HIS A 163 4.22 -4.99 4.00
CA HIS A 163 4.61 -6.41 3.98
C HIS A 163 4.50 -7.08 2.60
N ASN A 164 4.92 -6.37 1.54
CA ASN A 164 5.07 -7.05 0.26
C ASN A 164 6.24 -8.03 0.35
N HIS A 165 5.97 -9.31 0.17
CA HIS A 165 6.95 -10.40 0.33
C HIS A 165 7.74 -10.70 -0.95
N SER A 166 7.29 -10.25 -2.13
CA SER A 166 7.97 -10.55 -3.40
C SER A 166 9.25 -9.73 -3.60
N PRO A 167 10.42 -10.37 -3.66
CA PRO A 167 11.66 -9.68 -4.03
C PRO A 167 11.62 -9.07 -5.44
N SER A 168 10.90 -9.72 -6.36
CA SER A 168 10.69 -9.26 -7.73
C SER A 168 9.95 -7.91 -7.74
N VAL A 169 8.84 -7.81 -6.99
CA VAL A 169 8.05 -6.59 -6.88
C VAL A 169 8.85 -5.48 -6.22
N LYS A 170 9.56 -5.78 -5.12
CA LYS A 170 10.40 -4.80 -4.41
C LYS A 170 11.44 -4.17 -5.35
N ARG A 171 12.15 -4.99 -6.13
CA ARG A 171 13.14 -4.50 -7.10
C ARG A 171 12.52 -3.75 -8.25
N LEU A 172 11.42 -4.25 -8.80
CA LEU A 172 10.70 -3.64 -9.89
C LEU A 172 10.20 -2.23 -9.52
N PHE A 173 9.46 -2.12 -8.43
CA PHE A 173 8.93 -0.84 -7.96
C PHE A 173 10.03 0.10 -7.48
N GLY A 174 11.05 -0.41 -6.78
CA GLY A 174 12.20 0.39 -6.38
C GLY A 174 12.92 1.07 -7.55
N ARG A 175 13.08 0.36 -8.69
CA ARG A 175 13.66 0.94 -9.91
C ARG A 175 12.72 1.91 -10.59
N LEU A 176 11.43 1.56 -10.74
CA LEU A 176 10.48 2.39 -11.47
C LEU A 176 10.11 3.68 -10.74
N PHE A 177 10.19 3.70 -9.44
CA PHE A 177 9.91 4.88 -8.62
C PHE A 177 11.16 5.56 -8.06
N ASP A 178 12.34 5.30 -8.67
CA ASP A 178 13.61 5.96 -8.34
C ASP A 178 13.92 5.95 -6.83
N GLY A 179 13.67 4.81 -6.17
CA GLY A 179 13.84 4.63 -4.73
C GLY A 179 12.67 5.12 -3.86
N ASN A 180 11.63 5.73 -4.43
CA ASN A 180 10.43 6.16 -3.70
C ASN A 180 9.41 5.01 -3.56
N PHE A 181 9.88 3.81 -3.33
CA PHE A 181 9.06 2.65 -2.99
C PHE A 181 9.37 2.22 -1.56
N HIS A 182 8.39 2.33 -0.68
CA HIS A 182 8.52 2.00 0.74
C HIS A 182 7.66 0.80 1.08
N ASN A 183 8.31 -0.30 1.45
CA ASN A 183 7.65 -1.50 1.93
C ASN A 183 7.78 -1.55 3.45
N LEU A 184 6.72 -1.18 4.17
CA LEU A 184 6.70 -1.14 5.62
C LEU A 184 6.54 -2.54 6.19
N THR A 185 7.22 -2.82 7.32
CA THR A 185 6.98 -4.05 8.08
C THR A 185 6.02 -3.77 9.23
N PRO A 186 4.99 -4.60 9.44
CA PRO A 186 4.11 -4.48 10.59
C PRO A 186 4.62 -5.24 11.83
N SER A 187 5.85 -5.75 11.83
CA SER A 187 6.40 -6.58 12.91
C SER A 187 6.28 -5.95 14.29
N VAL A 188 6.60 -4.66 14.41
CA VAL A 188 6.46 -3.89 15.65
C VAL A 188 5.01 -3.83 16.13
N LEU A 189 4.04 -3.64 15.22
CA LEU A 189 2.62 -3.61 15.58
C LEU A 189 2.14 -4.97 16.10
N TYR A 190 2.58 -6.05 15.45
CA TYR A 190 2.27 -7.42 15.93
C TYR A 190 2.93 -7.70 17.27
N ALA A 191 4.19 -7.33 17.46
CA ALA A 191 4.90 -7.49 18.72
C ALA A 191 4.19 -6.76 19.87
N ASN A 192 3.85 -5.48 19.64
CA ASN A 192 3.11 -4.67 20.63
C ASN A 192 1.75 -5.28 20.99
N PHE A 193 1.01 -5.76 19.97
CA PHE A 193 -0.28 -6.39 20.20
C PHE A 193 -0.16 -7.68 21.01
N LEU A 194 0.83 -8.53 20.69
CA LEU A 194 1.07 -9.79 21.39
C LEU A 194 1.59 -9.60 22.81
N ASN A 195 2.30 -8.51 23.08
CA ASN A 195 2.83 -8.18 24.39
C ASN A 195 1.80 -7.51 25.33
N GLN A 196 0.61 -7.18 24.84
CA GLN A 196 -0.44 -6.61 25.70
C GLN A 196 -0.93 -7.65 26.71
N GLU A 197 -1.02 -7.26 28.01
CA GLU A 197 -1.42 -8.13 29.11
C GLU A 197 -2.76 -8.85 28.86
N ASN A 198 -3.65 -8.25 28.08
CA ASN A 198 -4.96 -8.80 27.76
C ASN A 198 -4.91 -10.04 26.85
N PHE A 199 -3.80 -10.29 26.14
CA PHE A 199 -3.69 -11.47 25.26
C PHE A 199 -3.43 -12.76 26.07
N ALA A 200 -2.79 -12.63 27.23
CA ALA A 200 -2.48 -13.75 28.11
C ALA A 200 -3.58 -14.03 29.16
N GLY A 201 -4.63 -13.20 29.23
CA GLY A 201 -5.71 -13.32 30.24
C GLY A 201 -5.17 -13.34 31.69
N ALA A 202 -5.65 -12.47 32.56
CA ALA A 202 -5.15 -12.34 33.95
C ALA A 202 -5.25 -13.65 34.78
N ASP A 203 -5.92 -14.66 34.23
CA ASP A 203 -6.20 -15.95 34.92
C ASP A 203 -5.72 -17.17 34.11
N SER A 204 -4.93 -16.96 33.06
CA SER A 204 -4.52 -18.04 32.17
C SER A 204 -3.29 -18.77 32.69
N ALA A 205 -3.39 -20.08 32.81
CA ALA A 205 -2.26 -20.99 32.94
C ALA A 205 -1.36 -21.00 31.66
N ILE A 206 -1.61 -20.11 30.68
CA ILE A 206 -0.84 -19.95 29.44
C ILE A 206 0.42 -19.19 29.81
N ARG A 207 1.54 -19.94 29.91
CA ARG A 207 2.85 -19.42 30.30
C ARG A 207 3.74 -19.04 29.11
N GLY A 208 3.18 -18.91 27.89
CA GLY A 208 3.97 -18.56 26.73
C GLY A 208 3.12 -18.39 25.47
N ILE A 209 3.66 -17.67 24.50
CA ILE A 209 3.09 -17.51 23.15
C ILE A 209 4.00 -18.27 22.18
N ALA A 210 3.44 -19.19 21.40
CA ALA A 210 4.14 -19.84 20.31
C ALA A 210 3.84 -19.08 19.00
N LEU A 211 4.88 -18.67 18.29
CA LEU A 211 4.76 -18.11 16.95
C LEU A 211 4.96 -19.20 15.91
N CYS A 212 4.03 -19.35 14.99
CA CYS A 212 4.09 -20.38 13.95
C CYS A 212 4.06 -19.73 12.56
N ALA A 213 5.03 -20.07 11.72
CA ALA A 213 5.01 -19.73 10.31
C ALA A 213 4.11 -20.70 9.55
N PRO A 214 3.13 -20.25 8.72
CA PRO A 214 2.28 -21.12 7.94
C PRO A 214 3.04 -21.89 6.85
N ASP A 215 4.16 -21.33 6.39
CA ASP A 215 5.05 -21.91 5.40
C ASP A 215 6.48 -21.35 5.53
N ALA A 216 7.41 -21.92 4.77
CA ALA A 216 8.80 -21.48 4.77
C ALA A 216 9.01 -20.02 4.30
N GLY A 217 8.10 -19.48 3.49
CA GLY A 217 8.16 -18.10 3.00
C GLY A 217 7.83 -17.06 4.09
N ALA A 218 6.98 -17.43 5.04
CA ALA A 218 6.58 -16.56 6.15
C ALA A 218 7.58 -16.57 7.32
N ARG A 219 8.55 -17.51 7.34
CA ARG A 219 9.49 -17.68 8.44
C ARG A 219 10.21 -16.39 8.81
N GLY A 220 10.77 -15.69 7.84
CA GLY A 220 11.51 -14.44 8.08
C GLY A 220 10.68 -13.36 8.76
N PHE A 221 9.39 -13.25 8.41
CA PHE A 221 8.49 -12.30 9.07
C PHE A 221 8.18 -12.70 10.51
N VAL A 222 7.97 -14.00 10.78
CA VAL A 222 7.76 -14.52 12.14
C VAL A 222 8.99 -14.26 13.01
N GLU A 223 10.20 -14.47 12.46
CA GLU A 223 11.47 -14.15 13.14
C GLU A 223 11.61 -12.65 13.43
N GLU A 224 11.17 -11.76 12.50
CA GLU A 224 11.13 -10.30 12.76
C GLU A 224 10.18 -9.95 13.91
N VAL A 225 8.96 -10.51 13.92
CA VAL A 225 8.00 -10.27 15.01
C VAL A 225 8.56 -10.75 16.34
N TYR A 226 9.18 -11.92 16.36
CA TYR A 226 9.84 -12.47 17.55
C TYR A 226 10.94 -11.54 18.08
N ALA A 227 11.82 -11.09 17.21
CA ALA A 227 12.90 -10.18 17.58
C ALA A 227 12.40 -8.84 18.16
N GLU A 228 11.29 -8.31 17.61
CA GLU A 228 10.64 -7.12 18.17
C GLU A 228 10.02 -7.38 19.54
N MET A 229 9.39 -8.55 19.74
CA MET A 229 8.86 -8.96 21.05
C MET A 229 9.97 -9.06 22.11
N GLU A 230 11.12 -9.63 21.77
CA GLU A 230 12.26 -9.70 22.68
C GLU A 230 12.84 -8.31 23.00
N ARG A 231 12.90 -7.42 22.03
CA ARG A 231 13.44 -6.07 22.21
C ARG A 231 12.60 -5.26 23.18
N GLU A 232 11.28 -5.37 23.10
CA GLU A 232 10.36 -4.63 23.98
C GLU A 232 10.24 -5.28 25.36
N ASN A 233 10.35 -6.60 25.44
CA ASN A 233 10.18 -7.38 26.67
C ASN A 233 11.45 -8.08 27.13
N SER A 234 12.53 -7.34 27.34
CA SER A 234 13.73 -7.87 28.03
C SER A 234 13.44 -8.41 29.46
N ARG A 235 12.18 -8.44 29.89
CA ARG A 235 11.68 -8.92 31.19
C ARG A 235 10.75 -10.15 31.10
N MET A 236 10.28 -10.55 29.92
CA MET A 236 9.47 -11.77 29.74
C MET A 236 10.27 -12.81 28.95
N LEU A 237 11.25 -13.40 29.58
CA LEU A 237 12.02 -14.54 29.05
C LEU A 237 11.19 -15.82 29.08
N ILE A 238 10.27 -15.97 28.16
CA ILE A 238 9.84 -17.28 27.68
C ILE A 238 10.16 -17.25 26.19
N ALA A 239 11.19 -17.97 25.80
CA ALA A 239 11.53 -18.12 24.38
C ALA A 239 10.31 -18.73 23.66
N PRO A 240 9.69 -18.06 22.66
CA PRO A 240 8.64 -18.67 21.90
C PRO A 240 9.22 -19.81 21.08
N ASP A 241 8.56 -20.95 21.15
CA ASP A 241 8.86 -22.09 20.32
C ASP A 241 8.42 -21.76 18.88
N ILE A 242 9.35 -21.57 17.95
CA ILE A 242 9.04 -21.42 16.53
C ILE A 242 8.83 -22.82 15.98
N GLY A 243 7.60 -23.30 16.03
CA GLY A 243 7.21 -24.53 15.37
C GLY A 243 7.31 -24.39 13.85
N LEU A 244 8.07 -25.28 13.22
CA LEU A 244 8.14 -25.49 11.77
C LEU A 244 7.20 -26.61 11.35
#